data_3363a109765406d8973a71a39bf8f458
#
_entry.id   3363a109765406d8973a71a39bf8f458
#
_cell.length_a   1.000
_cell.length_b   1.000
_cell.length_c   1.000
_cell.angle_alpha   90.00
_cell.angle_beta   90.00
_cell.angle_gamma   90.00
#
_symmetry.space_group_name_H-M   'P 1'
#
loop_
_entity.id
_entity.type
_entity.pdbx_description
1 polymer ?
#
loop_
_entity_poly.entity_id
_entity_poly.type
_entity_poly.pdbx_seq_one_letter_code
_entity_poly.pdbx_strand_id
1 'polypeptide(L)'
;AFEQRLWTGEYYRLYNAPDMDRRSGTSLTNQLCGQWFAYTCGLPRIVPEAHIHSVIDTVMRLNAPATPYGAVNGVKPDGTPDRSFPDHSAVTTIGEVWNFCAMAAFAGRQDDAIALFNESYGNILLNQRTPWNISWSIDPDTGNLKWGINYYSNPCVWTLFQALAPGACAGMQQPVS
;
A
#
# COMPACT_ATOMS: atom_id res chain seq x y z
N ALA A 1 -2.14 3.89 -21.96
CA ALA A 1 -3.16 2.86 -21.67
C ALA A 1 -3.60 2.88 -20.18
N PHE A 2 -2.66 2.84 -19.22
CA PHE A 2 -2.97 2.83 -17.77
C PHE A 2 -3.82 4.05 -17.37
N GLU A 3 -3.33 5.27 -17.61
CA GLU A 3 -4.04 6.52 -17.34
C GLU A 3 -5.43 6.57 -17.97
N GLN A 4 -5.55 6.24 -19.24
CA GLN A 4 -6.80 6.34 -19.98
C GLN A 4 -7.86 5.32 -19.55
N ARG A 5 -7.43 4.16 -19.05
CA ARG A 5 -8.35 3.05 -18.74
C ARG A 5 -8.71 2.96 -17.26
N LEU A 6 -7.78 3.30 -16.37
CA LEU A 6 -7.95 3.04 -14.95
C LEU A 6 -8.20 4.28 -14.12
N TRP A 7 -7.74 5.46 -14.57
CA TRP A 7 -7.95 6.72 -13.84
C TRP A 7 -9.43 7.07 -13.73
N THR A 8 -9.90 7.32 -12.51
CA THR A 8 -11.31 7.66 -12.23
C THR A 8 -11.57 9.16 -12.16
N GLY A 9 -10.51 9.96 -12.15
CA GLY A 9 -10.53 11.38 -11.78
C GLY A 9 -9.95 11.61 -10.37
N GLU A 10 -9.81 10.55 -9.56
CA GLU A 10 -9.38 10.63 -8.17
C GLU A 10 -8.36 9.53 -7.81
N TYR A 11 -8.52 8.31 -8.32
CA TYR A 11 -7.65 7.16 -8.08
C TYR A 11 -7.69 6.19 -9.26
N TYR A 12 -6.83 5.16 -9.26
CA TYR A 12 -6.84 4.11 -10.26
C TYR A 12 -7.72 2.96 -9.78
N ARG A 13 -8.75 2.63 -10.55
CA ARG A 13 -9.62 1.48 -10.26
C ARG A 13 -8.88 0.16 -10.44
N LEU A 14 -9.31 -0.86 -9.72
CA LEU A 14 -8.70 -2.19 -9.75
C LEU A 14 -8.63 -2.78 -11.17
N TYR A 15 -9.73 -2.69 -11.94
CA TYR A 15 -9.74 -3.12 -13.35
C TYR A 15 -10.82 -2.39 -14.16
N ASN A 16 -10.61 -2.37 -15.47
CA ASN A 16 -11.58 -1.91 -16.46
C ASN A 16 -11.42 -2.76 -17.74
N ALA A 17 -12.34 -3.68 -17.95
CA ALA A 17 -12.40 -4.61 -19.08
C ALA A 17 -13.71 -4.39 -19.85
N PRO A 18 -13.79 -3.32 -20.67
CA PRO A 18 -15.02 -2.95 -21.38
C PRO A 18 -15.50 -4.03 -22.36
N ASP A 19 -14.58 -4.78 -22.95
CA ASP A 19 -14.91 -5.88 -23.88
C ASP A 19 -15.65 -7.05 -23.20
N MET A 20 -15.56 -7.12 -21.87
CA MET A 20 -16.25 -8.10 -21.03
C MET A 20 -17.40 -7.50 -20.24
N ASP A 21 -17.73 -6.23 -20.47
CA ASP A 21 -18.65 -5.42 -19.66
C ASP A 21 -18.35 -5.49 -18.15
N ARG A 22 -17.05 -5.52 -17.80
CA ARG A 22 -16.59 -5.64 -16.42
C ARG A 22 -15.75 -4.45 -16.01
N ARG A 23 -16.13 -3.82 -14.90
CA ARG A 23 -15.44 -2.68 -14.33
C ARG A 23 -15.52 -2.72 -12.80
N SER A 24 -14.42 -2.45 -12.12
CA SER A 24 -14.40 -2.25 -10.68
C SER A 24 -14.26 -0.77 -10.34
N GLY A 25 -14.99 -0.32 -9.32
CA GLY A 25 -14.79 0.99 -8.68
C GLY A 25 -13.87 0.93 -7.45
N THR A 26 -13.28 -0.23 -7.17
CA THR A 26 -12.48 -0.46 -5.97
C THR A 26 -11.16 0.30 -6.00
N SER A 27 -10.86 1.04 -4.92
CA SER A 27 -9.54 1.60 -4.62
C SER A 27 -8.68 0.54 -3.97
N LEU A 28 -7.50 0.25 -4.53
CA LEU A 28 -6.50 -0.61 -3.89
C LEU A 28 -5.50 0.22 -3.11
N THR A 29 -5.11 -0.26 -1.92
CA THR A 29 -4.08 0.40 -1.10
C THR A 29 -2.78 0.55 -1.89
N ASN A 30 -2.31 -0.51 -2.54
CA ASN A 30 -1.04 -0.50 -3.27
C ASN A 30 -1.21 -0.35 -4.80
N GLN A 31 -2.17 0.46 -5.24
CA GLN A 31 -2.44 0.69 -6.68
C GLN A 31 -1.27 1.35 -7.42
N LEU A 32 -0.36 2.01 -6.71
CA LEU A 32 0.86 2.64 -7.23
C LEU A 32 2.14 1.86 -6.92
N CYS A 33 2.07 0.53 -6.80
CA CYS A 33 3.22 -0.34 -6.56
C CYS A 33 4.38 -0.08 -7.55
N GLY A 34 4.08 0.13 -8.82
CA GLY A 34 5.08 0.48 -9.84
C GLY A 34 5.78 1.82 -9.56
N GLN A 35 5.05 2.82 -9.06
CA GLN A 35 5.62 4.10 -8.68
C GLN A 35 6.51 3.99 -7.43
N TRP A 36 6.08 3.20 -6.43
CA TRP A 36 6.92 2.87 -5.28
C TRP A 36 8.24 2.26 -5.72
N PHE A 37 8.19 1.27 -6.63
CA PHE A 37 9.40 0.61 -7.13
C PHE A 37 10.31 1.58 -7.91
N ALA A 38 9.73 2.46 -8.74
CA ALA A 38 10.48 3.49 -9.43
C ALA A 38 11.23 4.41 -8.46
N TYR A 39 10.57 4.89 -7.42
CA TYR A 39 11.20 5.72 -6.41
C TYR A 39 12.31 4.99 -5.65
N THR A 40 12.07 3.74 -5.26
CA THR A 40 13.07 2.88 -4.59
C THR A 40 14.34 2.72 -5.42
N CYS A 41 14.19 2.63 -6.74
CA CYS A 41 15.30 2.51 -7.70
C CYS A 41 15.91 3.87 -8.13
N GLY A 42 15.44 5.00 -7.58
CA GLY A 42 15.89 6.33 -7.99
C GLY A 42 15.46 6.72 -9.41
N LEU A 43 14.42 6.08 -9.93
CA LEU A 43 13.87 6.38 -11.25
C LEU A 43 12.85 7.54 -11.18
N PRO A 44 12.63 8.25 -12.31
CA PRO A 44 11.64 9.32 -12.36
C PRO A 44 10.22 8.81 -12.16
N ARG A 45 9.31 9.75 -11.93
CA ARG A 45 7.87 9.47 -11.84
C ARG A 45 7.36 8.81 -13.12
N ILE A 46 6.53 7.78 -12.96
CA ILE A 46 5.87 7.07 -14.05
C ILE A 46 4.39 7.45 -14.23
N VAL A 47 3.82 8.14 -13.22
CA VAL A 47 2.47 8.72 -13.28
C VAL A 47 2.52 10.21 -12.90
N PRO A 48 1.51 11.03 -13.27
CA PRO A 48 1.47 12.44 -12.91
C PRO A 48 1.53 12.66 -11.40
N GLU A 49 2.28 13.67 -10.95
CA GLU A 49 2.43 13.98 -9.52
C GLU A 49 1.09 14.25 -8.82
N ALA A 50 0.22 15.03 -9.48
CA ALA A 50 -1.12 15.30 -8.97
C ALA A 50 -1.93 14.01 -8.74
N HIS A 51 -1.75 12.97 -9.58
CA HIS A 51 -2.40 11.68 -9.40
C HIS A 51 -1.82 10.91 -8.23
N ILE A 52 -0.50 11.00 -7.98
CA ILE A 52 0.13 10.37 -6.82
C ILE A 52 -0.49 10.93 -5.53
N HIS A 53 -0.58 12.24 -5.39
CA HIS A 53 -1.18 12.88 -4.21
C HIS A 53 -2.67 12.55 -4.08
N SER A 54 -3.42 12.58 -5.17
CA SER A 54 -4.85 12.23 -5.18
C SER A 54 -5.08 10.76 -4.75
N VAL A 55 -4.22 9.84 -5.18
CA VAL A 55 -4.26 8.44 -4.74
C VAL A 55 -3.97 8.32 -3.24
N ILE A 56 -2.95 9.05 -2.74
CA ILE A 56 -2.64 9.04 -1.31
C ILE A 56 -3.84 9.53 -0.51
N ASP A 57 -4.42 10.67 -0.89
CA ASP A 57 -5.61 11.22 -0.22
C ASP A 57 -6.78 10.24 -0.25
N THR A 58 -6.99 9.53 -1.37
CA THR A 58 -8.04 8.53 -1.50
C THR A 58 -7.80 7.33 -0.57
N VAL A 59 -6.60 6.78 -0.53
CA VAL A 59 -6.26 5.65 0.35
C VAL A 59 -6.41 6.03 1.82
N MET A 60 -5.93 7.21 2.20
CA MET A 60 -6.07 7.71 3.58
C MET A 60 -7.53 8.01 3.97
N ARG A 61 -8.38 8.33 2.99
CA ARG A 61 -9.81 8.59 3.21
C ARG A 61 -10.68 7.33 3.17
N LEU A 62 -10.36 6.35 2.34
CA LEU A 62 -11.19 5.15 2.13
C LEU A 62 -10.60 3.89 2.76
N ASN A 63 -9.34 3.56 2.45
CA ASN A 63 -8.74 2.28 2.78
C ASN A 63 -8.24 2.24 4.23
N ALA A 64 -7.61 3.30 4.71
CA ALA A 64 -7.10 3.39 6.07
C ALA A 64 -8.23 3.34 7.12
N PRO A 65 -9.32 4.14 7.04
CA PRO A 65 -10.36 4.12 8.05
C PRO A 65 -11.21 2.85 8.05
N ALA A 66 -11.06 1.97 7.05
CA ALA A 66 -11.82 0.72 6.96
C ALA A 66 -11.35 -0.36 7.97
N THR A 67 -10.24 -0.11 8.67
CA THR A 67 -9.71 -0.96 9.73
C THR A 67 -8.80 -0.15 10.66
N PRO A 68 -8.70 -0.46 11.96
CA PRO A 68 -7.71 0.15 12.86
C PRO A 68 -6.33 -0.53 12.81
N TYR A 69 -6.11 -1.45 11.88
CA TYR A 69 -4.90 -2.29 11.81
C TYR A 69 -4.05 -2.01 10.57
N GLY A 70 -4.15 -0.80 10.00
CA GLY A 70 -3.48 -0.37 8.79
C GLY A 70 -4.49 0.05 7.72
N ALA A 71 -4.47 -0.55 6.53
CA ALA A 71 -5.43 -0.26 5.48
C ALA A 71 -6.00 -1.54 4.89
N VAL A 72 -7.31 -1.57 4.62
CA VAL A 72 -7.94 -2.65 3.86
C VAL A 72 -7.48 -2.56 2.40
N ASN A 73 -7.04 -3.67 1.83
CA ASN A 73 -6.42 -3.68 0.51
C ASN A 73 -7.35 -3.14 -0.59
N GLY A 74 -8.61 -3.55 -0.60
CA GLY A 74 -9.60 -3.09 -1.58
C GLY A 74 -10.85 -2.51 -0.91
N VAL A 75 -11.14 -1.24 -1.18
CA VAL A 75 -12.31 -0.53 -0.63
C VAL A 75 -13.11 0.12 -1.75
N LYS A 76 -14.43 -0.03 -1.69
CA LYS A 76 -15.36 0.59 -2.64
C LYS A 76 -15.50 2.09 -2.39
N PRO A 77 -16.06 2.85 -3.34
CA PRO A 77 -16.28 4.30 -3.18
C PRO A 77 -17.15 4.68 -1.98
N ASP A 78 -17.97 3.77 -1.49
CA ASP A 78 -18.84 3.97 -0.31
C ASP A 78 -18.11 3.69 1.02
N GLY A 79 -16.80 3.40 0.99
CA GLY A 79 -15.99 3.10 2.16
C GLY A 79 -16.09 1.65 2.66
N THR A 80 -16.85 0.79 2.00
CA THR A 80 -16.98 -0.62 2.41
C THR A 80 -15.89 -1.49 1.78
N PRO A 81 -15.33 -2.47 2.52
CA PRO A 81 -14.39 -3.45 1.96
C PRO A 81 -14.98 -4.19 0.75
N ASP A 82 -14.20 -4.33 -0.31
CA ASP A 82 -14.61 -5.09 -1.48
C ASP A 82 -14.47 -6.59 -1.23
N ARG A 83 -15.59 -7.27 -1.08
CA ARG A 83 -15.64 -8.72 -0.81
C ARG A 83 -15.73 -9.58 -2.08
N SER A 84 -15.54 -9.00 -3.27
CA SER A 84 -15.53 -9.74 -4.53
C SER A 84 -14.37 -10.75 -4.61
N PHE A 85 -13.26 -10.41 -3.95
CA PHE A 85 -12.07 -11.26 -3.78
C PHE A 85 -11.68 -11.27 -2.30
N PRO A 86 -12.40 -12.02 -1.44
CA PRO A 86 -12.34 -11.86 0.02
C PRO A 86 -10.95 -12.12 0.62
N ASP A 87 -10.13 -12.95 -0.02
CA ASP A 87 -8.77 -13.24 0.44
C ASP A 87 -7.70 -12.26 -0.08
N HIS A 88 -8.07 -11.34 -0.94
CA HIS A 88 -7.18 -10.32 -1.49
C HIS A 88 -7.66 -8.90 -1.21
N SER A 89 -8.89 -8.55 -1.63
CA SER A 89 -9.39 -7.19 -1.49
C SER A 89 -9.92 -6.89 -0.09
N ALA A 90 -10.58 -7.85 0.56
CA ALA A 90 -11.19 -7.65 1.89
C ALA A 90 -10.27 -8.03 3.06
N VAL A 91 -8.97 -7.89 2.91
CA VAL A 91 -7.96 -8.14 3.95
C VAL A 91 -7.01 -6.95 4.05
N THR A 92 -6.23 -6.88 5.12
CA THR A 92 -5.07 -5.99 5.21
C THR A 92 -3.83 -6.78 4.86
N THR A 93 -3.18 -6.43 3.74
CA THR A 93 -1.93 -7.06 3.28
C THR A 93 -0.74 -6.22 3.76
N ILE A 94 0.01 -6.75 4.70
CA ILE A 94 1.01 -5.99 5.45
C ILE A 94 2.09 -5.39 4.54
N GLY A 95 2.67 -6.19 3.65
CA GLY A 95 3.68 -5.70 2.71
C GLY A 95 3.16 -4.62 1.77
N GLU A 96 1.90 -4.70 1.35
CA GLU A 96 1.28 -3.71 0.47
C GLU A 96 1.00 -2.39 1.19
N VAL A 97 0.58 -2.45 2.46
CA VAL A 97 0.46 -1.25 3.31
C VAL A 97 1.82 -0.57 3.46
N TRP A 98 2.89 -1.32 3.71
CA TRP A 98 4.23 -0.74 3.88
C TRP A 98 4.82 -0.21 2.58
N ASN A 99 4.54 -0.84 1.43
CA ASN A 99 4.88 -0.28 0.13
C ASN A 99 4.17 1.07 -0.11
N PHE A 100 2.89 1.15 0.24
CA PHE A 100 2.14 2.40 0.17
C PHE A 100 2.75 3.46 1.10
N CYS A 101 3.09 3.12 2.34
CA CYS A 101 3.74 4.04 3.27
C CYS A 101 5.07 4.56 2.70
N ALA A 102 5.90 3.69 2.14
CA ALA A 102 7.15 4.11 1.50
C ALA A 102 6.90 5.03 0.30
N MET A 103 5.94 4.69 -0.55
CA MET A 103 5.56 5.52 -1.70
C MET A 103 5.06 6.90 -1.27
N ALA A 104 4.22 6.98 -0.23
CA ALA A 104 3.72 8.22 0.34
C ALA A 104 4.88 9.07 0.92
N ALA A 105 5.82 8.45 1.64
CA ALA A 105 6.99 9.13 2.18
C ALA A 105 7.89 9.69 1.07
N PHE A 106 8.16 8.93 0.00
CA PHE A 106 8.88 9.43 -1.18
C PHE A 106 8.18 10.60 -1.87
N ALA A 107 6.84 10.62 -1.83
CA ALA A 107 6.03 11.72 -2.37
C ALA A 107 5.91 12.93 -1.42
N GLY A 108 6.65 12.97 -0.30
CA GLY A 108 6.62 14.08 0.66
C GLY A 108 5.49 14.02 1.69
N ARG A 109 4.76 12.90 1.77
CA ARG A 109 3.64 12.67 2.70
C ARG A 109 4.08 11.80 3.89
N GLN A 110 5.15 12.22 4.60
CA GLN A 110 5.77 11.46 5.67
C GLN A 110 4.82 11.22 6.87
N ASP A 111 4.00 12.21 7.22
CA ASP A 111 3.08 12.11 8.37
C ASP A 111 2.02 11.02 8.13
N ASP A 112 1.43 10.97 6.92
CA ASP A 112 0.49 9.93 6.54
C ASP A 112 1.15 8.54 6.53
N ALA A 113 2.36 8.47 5.99
CA ALA A 113 3.14 7.23 5.94
C ALA A 113 3.43 6.69 7.35
N ILE A 114 3.88 7.54 8.26
CA ILE A 114 4.21 7.16 9.64
C ILE A 114 2.94 6.79 10.42
N ALA A 115 1.86 7.54 10.28
CA ALA A 115 0.59 7.25 10.95
C ALA A 115 0.08 5.85 10.57
N LEU A 116 -0.02 5.56 9.27
CA LEU A 116 -0.52 4.28 8.78
C LEU A 116 0.44 3.11 9.10
N PHE A 117 1.75 3.35 9.02
CA PHE A 117 2.75 2.35 9.42
C PHE A 117 2.61 1.99 10.90
N ASN A 118 2.45 2.98 11.78
CA ASN A 118 2.30 2.75 13.22
C ASN A 118 1.05 1.95 13.56
N GLU A 119 -0.07 2.15 12.86
CA GLU A 119 -1.27 1.33 13.04
C GLU A 119 -1.02 -0.14 12.71
N SER A 120 -0.44 -0.41 11.55
CA SER A 120 -0.18 -1.78 11.10
C SER A 120 0.92 -2.47 11.91
N TYR A 121 2.04 -1.79 12.17
CA TYR A 121 3.15 -2.35 12.94
C TYR A 121 2.81 -2.47 14.43
N GLY A 122 2.05 -1.51 14.98
CA GLY A 122 1.54 -1.57 16.35
C GLY A 122 0.67 -2.81 16.58
N ASN A 123 -0.18 -3.16 15.63
CA ASN A 123 -0.96 -4.41 15.70
C ASN A 123 -0.05 -5.65 15.74
N ILE A 124 0.96 -5.72 14.87
CA ILE A 124 1.92 -6.84 14.83
C ILE A 124 2.72 -6.95 16.12
N LEU A 125 3.20 -5.82 16.64
CA LEU A 125 4.08 -5.79 17.80
C LEU A 125 3.33 -6.03 19.10
N LEU A 126 2.20 -5.35 19.31
CA LEU A 126 1.52 -5.30 20.60
C LEU A 126 0.40 -6.33 20.73
N ASN A 127 -0.39 -6.54 19.67
CA ASN A 127 -1.52 -7.46 19.70
C ASN A 127 -1.12 -8.87 19.30
N GLN A 128 -0.47 -9.03 18.15
CA GLN A 128 -0.07 -10.35 17.65
C GLN A 128 1.21 -10.86 18.31
N ARG A 129 2.09 -9.95 18.76
CA ARG A 129 3.39 -10.26 19.36
C ARG A 129 4.28 -11.13 18.47
N THR A 130 4.23 -10.89 17.16
CA THR A 130 4.95 -11.66 16.14
C THR A 130 5.86 -10.79 15.27
N PRO A 131 6.74 -9.93 15.85
CA PRO A 131 7.53 -8.96 15.08
C PRO A 131 8.50 -9.61 14.08
N TRP A 132 8.85 -10.88 14.30
CA TRP A 132 9.78 -11.63 13.45
C TRP A 132 9.09 -12.65 12.52
N ASN A 133 7.79 -12.81 12.67
CA ASN A 133 7.00 -13.76 11.88
C ASN A 133 5.72 -13.06 11.41
N ILE A 134 5.89 -12.13 10.49
CA ILE A 134 4.81 -11.30 9.98
C ILE A 134 4.07 -12.08 8.89
N SER A 135 2.75 -12.21 9.03
CA SER A 135 1.93 -12.84 8.01
C SER A 135 1.78 -11.96 6.77
N TRP A 136 1.44 -12.57 5.64
CA TRP A 136 1.10 -11.81 4.43
C TRP A 136 -0.15 -10.96 4.65
N SER A 137 -1.19 -11.54 5.25
CA SER A 137 -2.43 -10.82 5.51
C SER A 137 -2.96 -11.01 6.92
N ILE A 138 -3.69 -10.00 7.36
CA ILE A 138 -4.45 -10.01 8.61
C ILE A 138 -5.92 -9.76 8.31
N ASP A 139 -6.76 -10.22 9.22
CA ASP A 139 -8.18 -9.97 9.22
C ASP A 139 -8.45 -8.51 9.63
N PRO A 140 -9.14 -7.69 8.81
CA PRO A 140 -9.32 -6.28 9.07
C PRO A 140 -10.30 -5.97 10.21
N ASP A 141 -11.13 -6.94 10.60
CA ASP A 141 -12.12 -6.75 11.66
C ASP A 141 -11.52 -7.08 13.04
N THR A 142 -10.59 -8.03 13.10
CA THR A 142 -10.02 -8.54 14.36
C THR A 142 -8.54 -8.24 14.56
N GLY A 143 -7.81 -7.88 13.51
CA GLY A 143 -6.36 -7.72 13.52
C GLY A 143 -5.58 -9.04 13.61
N ASN A 144 -6.25 -10.19 13.62
CA ASN A 144 -5.61 -11.49 13.74
C ASN A 144 -4.94 -11.92 12.43
N LEU A 145 -3.93 -12.78 12.56
CA LEU A 145 -3.31 -13.45 11.42
C LEU A 145 -4.37 -14.21 10.62
N LYS A 146 -4.43 -14.00 9.31
CA LYS A 146 -5.35 -14.68 8.43
C LYS A 146 -4.65 -15.82 7.69
N TRP A 147 -3.61 -15.49 6.90
CA TRP A 147 -2.79 -16.50 6.24
C TRP A 147 -1.45 -15.93 5.76
N GLY A 148 -0.58 -16.79 5.27
CA GLY A 148 0.74 -16.41 4.77
C GLY A 148 1.77 -16.19 5.87
N ILE A 149 1.80 -17.03 6.90
CA ILE A 149 2.82 -17.00 7.95
C ILE A 149 4.21 -17.21 7.34
N ASN A 150 5.23 -16.51 7.86
CA ASN A 150 6.59 -16.48 7.31
C ASN A 150 6.69 -15.88 5.90
N TYR A 151 5.86 -14.90 5.58
CA TYR A 151 5.84 -14.31 4.26
C TYR A 151 7.04 -13.37 4.04
N TYR A 152 7.86 -13.69 3.07
CA TYR A 152 9.16 -13.05 2.85
C TYR A 152 9.10 -11.63 2.22
N SER A 153 7.97 -11.19 1.68
CA SER A 153 7.88 -9.86 1.04
C SER A 153 7.83 -8.70 2.04
N ASN A 154 7.59 -8.98 3.32
CA ASN A 154 7.52 -7.95 4.35
C ASN A 154 8.85 -7.18 4.56
N PRO A 155 10.06 -7.70 4.22
CA PRO A 155 11.26 -6.88 4.17
C PRO A 155 11.19 -5.63 3.30
N CYS A 156 10.18 -5.48 2.44
CA CYS A 156 9.91 -4.22 1.73
C CYS A 156 9.79 -3.00 2.65
N VAL A 157 9.54 -3.20 3.95
CA VAL A 157 9.56 -2.14 4.98
C VAL A 157 10.85 -1.31 4.96
N TRP A 158 11.98 -1.89 4.57
CA TRP A 158 13.25 -1.17 4.45
C TRP A 158 13.19 0.02 3.48
N THR A 159 12.31 -0.02 2.49
CA THR A 159 12.12 1.09 1.56
C THR A 159 11.44 2.31 2.22
N LEU A 160 10.66 2.09 3.28
CA LEU A 160 10.14 3.19 4.10
C LEU A 160 11.28 3.93 4.81
N PHE A 161 12.22 3.20 5.40
CA PHE A 161 13.41 3.82 6.00
C PHE A 161 14.25 4.57 4.97
N GLN A 162 14.41 4.03 3.77
CA GLN A 162 15.07 4.72 2.66
C GLN A 162 14.36 6.03 2.30
N ALA A 163 13.03 6.03 2.27
CA ALA A 163 12.23 7.22 1.96
C ALA A 163 12.30 8.29 3.05
N LEU A 164 12.32 7.88 4.32
CA LEU A 164 12.35 8.78 5.47
C LEU A 164 13.76 9.33 5.76
N ALA A 165 14.81 8.59 5.44
CA ALA A 165 16.20 8.95 5.69
C ALA A 165 17.07 8.74 4.44
N PRO A 166 16.87 9.49 3.35
CA PRO A 166 17.53 9.24 2.07
C PRO A 166 19.08 9.33 2.17
N GLY A 167 19.62 10.09 3.12
CA GLY A 167 21.07 10.17 3.35
C GLY A 167 21.66 8.96 4.07
N ALA A 168 20.89 8.21 4.84
CA ALA A 168 21.38 7.06 5.61
C ALA A 168 21.73 5.86 4.71
N CYS A 169 21.12 5.76 3.53
CA CYS A 169 21.32 4.66 2.57
C CYS A 169 22.28 5.03 1.43
N ALA A 170 22.79 6.24 1.38
CA ALA A 170 23.65 6.71 0.29
C ALA A 170 24.96 5.89 0.12
N GLY A 171 25.43 5.26 1.20
CA GLY A 171 26.59 4.35 1.15
C GLY A 171 26.30 2.96 0.60
N MET A 172 25.03 2.57 0.44
CA MET A 172 24.65 1.25 -0.07
C MET A 172 24.49 1.20 -1.59
N GLN A 173 24.51 2.36 -2.26
CA GLN A 173 24.35 2.49 -3.71
C GLN A 173 25.68 2.50 -4.48
N GLN A 174 26.80 2.17 -3.86
CA GLN A 174 28.06 2.02 -4.62
C GLN A 174 27.95 0.76 -5.49
N PRO A 175 28.14 0.88 -6.82
CA PRO A 175 28.20 -0.29 -7.68
C PRO A 175 29.35 -1.18 -7.21
N VAL A 176 29.07 -2.46 -7.08
CA VAL A 176 30.12 -3.47 -6.91
C VAL A 176 30.99 -3.39 -8.16
N SER A 177 32.20 -2.85 -8.01
CA SER A 177 33.20 -2.74 -9.07
C SER A 177 33.69 -4.13 -9.53
#